data_b851874aa349264c4e15e3b9f33707c6
#
_entry.id   b851874aa349264c4e15e3b9f33707c6
#
_cell.length_a   1.000
_cell.length_b   1.000
_cell.length_c   1.000
_cell.angle_alpha   90.00
_cell.angle_beta   90.00
_cell.angle_gamma   90.00
#
_symmetry.space_group_name_H-M   'P 1'
#
loop_
_entity.id
_entity.type
_entity.pdbx_description
1 polymer ?
#
loop_
_entity_poly.entity_id
_entity_poly.type
_entity_poly.pdbx_seq_one_letter_code
_entity_poly.pdbx_strand_id
1 'polypeptide(L)'
;MRKEILAKAMAGRRLTAEEALDAGRSLAAGRTEHLHCAAFLAALAARGETAEELAGLAAAFREAVSPMRAFPDAIDTCGTGGDGRHTFNLSTAAALVVASLGVTVAKHGNRSVSSSCGSADLLERAGVPVDGSPSDAEERLTRQGFAFLFAPRFHPAMAHVAPVRRALGARTAFNLLGPLLNPAGVRRQVVGVFSKEGAVLVADALAALGVERALVVFGEGGYDEAVLHGRVHVIDIEGGDISRYHLGPSDFGLPPGRPEDLAGGGSEENAALLDELFEGRGPRGLRHAVAANAALALSVSGKAGELREGVGLAEDAMTSGRARRFLESLRADDMGVRRAQVS
;
A
#
# COMPACT_ATOMS: atom_id res chain seq x y z
N MET A 1 -11.28 -20.68 16.08
CA MET A 1 -12.09 -19.52 16.53
C MET A 1 -13.09 -19.96 17.59
N ARG A 2 -13.27 -19.19 18.66
CA ARG A 2 -14.26 -19.50 19.70
C ARG A 2 -15.69 -19.45 19.13
N LYS A 3 -16.54 -20.41 19.55
CA LYS A 3 -17.93 -20.52 19.04
C LYS A 3 -18.76 -19.27 19.31
N GLU A 4 -18.54 -18.64 20.46
CA GLU A 4 -19.26 -17.43 20.90
C GLU A 4 -18.97 -16.25 19.97
N ILE A 5 -17.71 -16.10 19.51
CA ILE A 5 -17.33 -15.03 18.57
C ILE A 5 -18.00 -15.25 17.22
N LEU A 6 -17.97 -16.48 16.71
CA LEU A 6 -18.64 -16.80 15.45
C LEU A 6 -20.16 -16.57 15.55
N ALA A 7 -20.79 -17.06 16.62
CA ALA A 7 -22.22 -16.88 16.85
C ALA A 7 -22.59 -15.38 16.97
N LYS A 8 -21.74 -14.59 17.61
CA LYS A 8 -21.93 -13.12 17.73
C LYS A 8 -21.86 -12.45 16.36
N ALA A 9 -20.87 -12.80 15.52
CA ALA A 9 -20.75 -12.29 14.17
C ALA A 9 -21.94 -12.69 13.29
N MET A 10 -22.35 -13.96 13.32
CA MET A 10 -23.48 -14.47 12.55
C MET A 10 -24.84 -13.85 12.98
N ALA A 11 -24.95 -13.42 14.25
CA ALA A 11 -26.10 -12.66 14.74
C ALA A 11 -26.07 -11.17 14.33
N GLY A 12 -25.15 -10.75 13.46
CA GLY A 12 -24.99 -9.38 12.99
C GLY A 12 -24.46 -8.41 14.08
N ARG A 13 -23.96 -8.92 15.21
CA ARG A 13 -23.42 -8.09 16.29
C ARG A 13 -21.97 -7.72 16.04
N ARG A 14 -21.58 -6.49 16.41
CA ARG A 14 -20.21 -5.99 16.33
C ARG A 14 -19.31 -6.69 17.34
N LEU A 15 -18.09 -6.99 16.93
CA LEU A 15 -17.05 -7.52 17.81
C LEU A 15 -16.29 -6.35 18.44
N THR A 16 -15.78 -6.57 19.65
CA THR A 16 -14.75 -5.69 20.20
C THR A 16 -13.41 -5.94 19.53
N ALA A 17 -12.45 -5.02 19.68
CA ALA A 17 -11.09 -5.20 19.15
C ALA A 17 -10.44 -6.48 19.70
N GLU A 18 -10.67 -6.83 20.97
CA GLU A 18 -10.16 -8.04 21.62
C GLU A 18 -10.78 -9.32 21.02
N GLU A 19 -12.09 -9.34 20.80
CA GLU A 19 -12.78 -10.47 20.15
C GLU A 19 -12.29 -10.66 18.70
N ALA A 20 -12.09 -9.55 17.97
CA ALA A 20 -11.55 -9.58 16.61
C ALA A 20 -10.09 -10.04 16.58
N LEU A 21 -9.27 -9.62 17.55
CA LEU A 21 -7.91 -10.09 17.74
C LEU A 21 -7.86 -11.61 17.98
N ASP A 22 -8.70 -12.13 18.86
CA ASP A 22 -8.77 -13.58 19.14
C ASP A 22 -9.23 -14.38 17.92
N ALA A 23 -10.25 -13.89 17.19
CA ALA A 23 -10.67 -14.48 15.92
C ALA A 23 -9.53 -14.48 14.90
N GLY A 24 -8.85 -13.34 14.76
CA GLY A 24 -7.70 -13.18 13.87
C GLY A 24 -6.55 -14.13 14.19
N ARG A 25 -6.18 -14.28 15.45
CA ARG A 25 -5.17 -15.25 15.90
C ARG A 25 -5.55 -16.69 15.55
N SER A 26 -6.82 -17.05 15.67
CA SER A 26 -7.30 -18.38 15.28
C SER A 26 -7.25 -18.60 13.77
N LEU A 27 -7.57 -17.58 12.97
CA LEU A 27 -7.44 -17.58 11.51
C LEU A 27 -5.97 -17.68 11.08
N ALA A 28 -5.12 -16.82 11.63
CA ALA A 28 -3.69 -16.76 11.32
C ALA A 28 -2.95 -18.07 11.66
N ALA A 29 -3.36 -18.73 12.74
CA ALA A 29 -2.80 -20.03 13.14
C ALA A 29 -3.38 -21.23 12.37
N GLY A 30 -4.29 -21.03 11.41
CA GLY A 30 -4.93 -22.13 10.68
C GLY A 30 -5.84 -23.03 11.53
N ARG A 31 -6.23 -22.57 12.72
CA ARG A 31 -7.06 -23.35 13.66
C ARG A 31 -8.57 -23.20 13.43
N THR A 32 -8.96 -22.45 12.40
CA THR A 32 -10.36 -22.24 12.05
C THR A 32 -10.69 -23.05 10.80
N GLU A 33 -11.68 -23.93 10.88
CA GLU A 33 -12.19 -24.68 9.74
C GLU A 33 -12.66 -23.73 8.64
N HIS A 34 -12.50 -24.11 7.37
CA HIS A 34 -12.83 -23.26 6.22
C HIS A 34 -14.30 -22.80 6.23
N LEU A 35 -15.24 -23.67 6.64
CA LEU A 35 -16.66 -23.30 6.75
C LEU A 35 -16.90 -22.21 7.81
N HIS A 36 -16.24 -22.32 8.96
CA HIS A 36 -16.34 -21.30 10.01
C HIS A 36 -15.65 -20.00 9.58
N CYS A 37 -14.51 -20.10 8.88
CA CYS A 37 -13.84 -18.94 8.30
C CYS A 37 -14.75 -18.24 7.28
N ALA A 38 -15.36 -18.99 6.36
CA ALA A 38 -16.27 -18.44 5.37
C ALA A 38 -17.49 -17.76 6.01
N ALA A 39 -18.14 -18.43 6.99
CA ALA A 39 -19.28 -17.87 7.72
C ALA A 39 -18.89 -16.58 8.44
N PHE A 40 -17.73 -16.54 9.08
CA PHE A 40 -17.22 -15.36 9.79
C PHE A 40 -16.99 -14.19 8.85
N LEU A 41 -16.24 -14.40 7.75
CA LEU A 41 -15.94 -13.35 6.78
C LEU A 41 -17.20 -12.84 6.08
N ALA A 42 -18.11 -13.74 5.71
CA ALA A 42 -19.37 -13.37 5.09
C ALA A 42 -20.29 -12.58 6.06
N ALA A 43 -20.32 -12.96 7.33
CA ALA A 43 -21.12 -12.25 8.34
C ALA A 43 -20.60 -10.82 8.56
N LEU A 44 -19.28 -10.62 8.65
CA LEU A 44 -18.70 -9.28 8.75
C LEU A 44 -18.99 -8.44 7.50
N ALA A 45 -18.73 -9.00 6.32
CA ALA A 45 -18.95 -8.30 5.06
C ALA A 45 -20.41 -7.93 4.81
N ALA A 46 -21.38 -8.81 5.14
CA ALA A 46 -22.79 -8.56 4.95
C ALA A 46 -23.35 -7.44 5.87
N ARG A 47 -22.80 -7.30 7.05
CA ARG A 47 -23.16 -6.25 8.01
C ARG A 47 -22.40 -4.94 7.77
N GLY A 48 -21.25 -5.00 7.17
CA GLY A 48 -20.20 -3.97 7.17
C GLY A 48 -19.27 -4.13 8.38
N GLU A 49 -17.98 -4.13 8.13
CA GLU A 49 -16.93 -4.19 9.15
C GLU A 49 -16.88 -2.91 9.98
N THR A 50 -16.30 -2.99 11.18
CA THR A 50 -15.96 -1.82 11.99
C THR A 50 -14.45 -1.61 12.04
N ALA A 51 -14.03 -0.38 12.36
CA ALA A 51 -12.61 -0.06 12.51
C ALA A 51 -11.96 -0.88 13.65
N GLU A 52 -12.69 -1.13 14.75
CA GLU A 52 -12.23 -1.97 15.85
C GLU A 52 -11.98 -3.42 15.39
N GLU A 53 -12.87 -3.95 14.56
CA GLU A 53 -12.72 -5.29 13.99
C GLU A 53 -11.52 -5.37 13.04
N LEU A 54 -11.35 -4.36 12.17
CA LEU A 54 -10.19 -4.28 11.29
C LEU A 54 -8.88 -4.16 12.09
N ALA A 55 -8.85 -3.32 13.11
CA ALA A 55 -7.67 -3.15 13.97
C ALA A 55 -7.32 -4.44 14.72
N GLY A 56 -8.30 -5.14 15.27
CA GLY A 56 -8.11 -6.42 15.96
C GLY A 56 -7.59 -7.51 15.01
N LEU A 57 -8.19 -7.64 13.83
CA LEU A 57 -7.71 -8.58 12.79
C LEU A 57 -6.29 -8.21 12.33
N ALA A 58 -6.01 -6.92 12.07
CA ALA A 58 -4.68 -6.47 11.68
C ALA A 58 -3.64 -6.77 12.75
N ALA A 59 -3.93 -6.50 14.02
CA ALA A 59 -3.03 -6.81 15.13
C ALA A 59 -2.69 -8.31 15.18
N ALA A 60 -3.68 -9.19 15.01
CA ALA A 60 -3.46 -10.64 14.99
C ALA A 60 -2.54 -11.09 13.84
N PHE A 61 -2.74 -10.53 12.64
CA PHE A 61 -1.90 -10.89 11.49
C PHE A 61 -0.52 -10.23 11.54
N ARG A 62 -0.36 -9.08 12.21
CA ARG A 62 0.95 -8.49 12.52
C ARG A 62 1.77 -9.38 13.49
N GLU A 63 1.12 -10.03 14.47
CA GLU A 63 1.79 -10.99 15.36
C GLU A 63 2.31 -12.23 14.62
N ALA A 64 1.70 -12.59 13.48
CA ALA A 64 2.02 -13.78 12.69
C ALA A 64 2.90 -13.47 11.46
N VAL A 65 3.45 -12.26 11.38
CA VAL A 65 4.34 -11.84 10.29
C VAL A 65 5.69 -12.55 10.40
N SER A 66 6.36 -12.79 9.27
CA SER A 66 7.75 -13.25 9.28
C SER A 66 8.64 -12.21 9.96
N PRO A 67 9.44 -12.59 10.98
CA PRO A 67 10.21 -11.62 11.75
C PRO A 67 11.18 -10.84 10.88
N MET A 68 11.18 -9.52 11.04
CA MET A 68 12.18 -8.61 10.51
C MET A 68 12.41 -7.44 11.48
N ARG A 69 13.57 -6.78 11.36
CA ARG A 69 13.86 -5.57 12.13
C ARG A 69 12.84 -4.48 11.76
N ALA A 70 12.37 -3.74 12.75
CA ALA A 70 11.51 -2.60 12.52
C ALA A 70 12.27 -1.41 11.92
N PHE A 71 11.61 -0.70 11.00
CA PHE A 71 12.06 0.54 10.39
C PHE A 71 10.99 1.62 10.60
N PRO A 72 10.83 2.13 11.84
CA PRO A 72 9.73 3.03 12.19
C PRO A 72 9.77 4.36 11.43
N ASP A 73 10.95 4.79 10.99
CA ASP A 73 11.15 6.02 10.22
C ASP A 73 10.96 5.83 8.70
N ALA A 74 10.85 4.58 8.25
CA ALA A 74 10.50 4.30 6.87
C ALA A 74 9.02 4.63 6.61
N ILE A 75 8.71 4.97 5.36
CA ILE A 75 7.34 5.17 4.93
C ILE A 75 6.85 4.01 4.05
N ASP A 76 5.53 3.86 3.97
CA ASP A 76 4.86 3.02 2.96
C ASP A 76 3.89 3.83 2.11
N THR A 77 3.68 3.39 0.87
CA THR A 77 2.70 3.95 -0.07
C THR A 77 1.74 2.86 -0.58
N CYS A 78 1.37 1.93 0.30
CA CYS A 78 0.53 0.78 -0.06
C CYS A 78 -0.95 1.16 -0.07
N GLY A 79 -1.63 1.01 -1.21
CA GLY A 79 -3.09 1.10 -1.32
C GLY A 79 -3.79 -0.25 -1.10
N THR A 80 -5.11 -0.21 -0.98
CA THR A 80 -5.94 -1.43 -0.91
C THR A 80 -6.01 -2.15 -2.25
N GLY A 81 -5.76 -1.45 -3.34
CA GLY A 81 -6.01 -1.95 -4.68
C GLY A 81 -7.49 -2.25 -4.93
N GLY A 82 -7.77 -2.87 -6.06
CA GLY A 82 -9.11 -3.36 -6.35
C GLY A 82 -10.12 -2.28 -6.78
N ASP A 83 -9.64 -1.12 -7.22
CA ASP A 83 -10.45 -0.03 -7.76
C ASP A 83 -11.03 -0.34 -9.16
N GLY A 84 -10.42 -1.30 -9.87
CA GLY A 84 -10.84 -1.71 -11.22
C GLY A 84 -10.58 -0.67 -12.31
N ARG A 85 -9.71 0.32 -12.06
CA ARG A 85 -9.44 1.45 -12.97
C ARG A 85 -8.32 1.18 -13.97
N HIS A 86 -7.52 0.13 -13.76
CA HIS A 86 -6.40 -0.23 -14.63
C HIS A 86 -5.42 0.92 -14.85
N THR A 87 -5.21 1.73 -13.81
CA THR A 87 -4.25 2.83 -13.82
C THR A 87 -2.82 2.31 -13.85
N PHE A 88 -1.90 3.15 -14.29
CA PHE A 88 -0.47 2.98 -14.07
C PHE A 88 -0.19 2.85 -12.56
N ASN A 89 0.85 2.14 -12.16
CA ASN A 89 1.20 1.92 -10.76
C ASN A 89 1.76 3.21 -10.09
N LEU A 90 0.89 4.23 -9.93
CA LEU A 90 1.27 5.57 -9.43
C LEU A 90 1.97 5.48 -8.08
N SER A 91 1.41 4.73 -7.13
CA SER A 91 2.00 4.58 -5.79
C SER A 91 3.38 3.92 -5.82
N THR A 92 3.65 3.03 -6.79
CA THR A 92 4.97 2.39 -6.95
C THR A 92 5.99 3.36 -7.55
N ALA A 93 5.61 4.10 -8.58
CA ALA A 93 6.47 5.12 -9.16
C ALA A 93 6.76 6.24 -8.15
N ALA A 94 5.75 6.70 -7.41
CA ALA A 94 5.91 7.67 -6.32
C ALA A 94 6.88 7.16 -5.23
N ALA A 95 6.79 5.89 -4.83
CA ALA A 95 7.71 5.26 -3.87
C ALA A 95 9.16 5.35 -4.32
N LEU A 96 9.44 5.05 -5.60
CA LEU A 96 10.78 5.13 -6.17
C LEU A 96 11.30 6.57 -6.26
N VAL A 97 10.43 7.52 -6.65
CA VAL A 97 10.77 8.94 -6.66
C VAL A 97 11.14 9.41 -5.25
N VAL A 98 10.32 9.10 -4.26
CA VAL A 98 10.52 9.50 -2.85
C VAL A 98 11.80 8.87 -2.29
N ALA A 99 12.05 7.60 -2.58
CA ALA A 99 13.29 6.93 -2.18
C ALA A 99 14.53 7.57 -2.83
N SER A 100 14.43 7.97 -4.09
CA SER A 100 15.53 8.69 -4.78
C SER A 100 15.88 10.02 -4.13
N LEU A 101 14.96 10.61 -3.38
CA LEU A 101 15.15 11.84 -2.61
C LEU A 101 15.72 11.60 -1.20
N GLY A 102 16.06 10.34 -0.87
CA GLY A 102 16.70 9.97 0.39
C GLY A 102 15.74 9.65 1.53
N VAL A 103 14.45 9.48 1.26
CA VAL A 103 13.49 8.95 2.23
C VAL A 103 13.54 7.42 2.21
N THR A 104 13.62 6.77 3.36
CA THR A 104 13.54 5.31 3.42
C THR A 104 12.13 4.84 3.14
N VAL A 105 11.95 3.96 2.15
CA VAL A 105 10.66 3.43 1.74
C VAL A 105 10.63 1.91 1.86
N ALA A 106 9.78 1.40 2.75
CA ALA A 106 9.49 -0.02 2.91
C ALA A 106 8.15 -0.31 2.23
N LYS A 107 8.17 -0.48 0.89
CA LYS A 107 6.95 -0.61 0.12
C LYS A 107 6.35 -2.01 0.26
N HIS A 108 5.23 -2.11 0.98
CA HIS A 108 4.45 -3.35 1.05
C HIS A 108 3.58 -3.49 -0.20
N GLY A 109 3.51 -4.68 -0.77
CA GLY A 109 2.73 -4.90 -1.98
C GLY A 109 2.62 -6.35 -2.41
N ASN A 110 1.89 -6.55 -3.51
CA ASN A 110 1.62 -7.88 -4.06
C ASN A 110 1.58 -7.84 -5.59
N ARG A 111 1.45 -9.03 -6.19
CA ARG A 111 1.05 -9.19 -7.59
C ARG A 111 -0.41 -8.81 -7.76
N SER A 112 -0.78 -8.47 -8.98
CA SER A 112 -2.17 -8.19 -9.32
C SER A 112 -3.06 -9.42 -9.10
N VAL A 113 -4.28 -9.17 -8.61
CA VAL A 113 -5.37 -10.15 -8.57
C VAL A 113 -6.50 -9.75 -9.54
N SER A 114 -6.74 -8.46 -9.71
CA SER A 114 -7.87 -7.91 -10.49
C SER A 114 -7.46 -6.86 -11.52
N SER A 115 -6.28 -6.23 -11.38
CA SER A 115 -5.74 -5.27 -12.34
C SER A 115 -4.81 -5.95 -13.34
N SER A 116 -4.42 -5.24 -14.40
CA SER A 116 -3.49 -5.74 -15.44
C SER A 116 -2.05 -5.85 -14.96
N CYS A 117 -1.65 -5.08 -13.92
CA CYS A 117 -0.28 -5.04 -13.40
C CYS A 117 -0.28 -4.67 -11.92
N GLY A 118 0.23 -5.54 -11.06
CA GLY A 118 0.45 -5.25 -9.64
C GLY A 118 1.80 -4.57 -9.40
N SER A 119 2.02 -4.10 -8.18
CA SER A 119 3.29 -3.46 -7.81
C SER A 119 4.51 -4.39 -7.94
N ALA A 120 4.35 -5.67 -7.58
CA ALA A 120 5.40 -6.67 -7.77
C ALA A 120 5.68 -6.93 -9.25
N ASP A 121 4.61 -7.01 -10.08
CA ASP A 121 4.74 -7.29 -11.51
C ASP A 121 5.51 -6.17 -12.23
N LEU A 122 5.20 -4.90 -11.91
CA LEU A 122 5.93 -3.74 -12.41
C LEU A 122 7.41 -3.78 -12.00
N LEU A 123 7.69 -3.93 -10.69
CA LEU A 123 9.05 -3.86 -10.18
C LEU A 123 9.92 -4.99 -10.71
N GLU A 124 9.38 -6.22 -10.77
CA GLU A 124 10.08 -7.37 -11.35
C GLU A 124 10.40 -7.13 -12.83
N ARG A 125 9.43 -6.61 -13.61
CA ARG A 125 9.66 -6.27 -15.02
C ARG A 125 10.64 -5.11 -15.17
N ALA A 126 10.64 -4.16 -14.27
CA ALA A 126 11.61 -3.08 -14.20
C ALA A 126 13.01 -3.53 -13.74
N GLY A 127 13.20 -4.81 -13.38
CA GLY A 127 14.49 -5.35 -12.92
C GLY A 127 14.83 -5.02 -11.48
N VAL A 128 13.85 -4.64 -10.66
CA VAL A 128 14.02 -4.40 -9.22
C VAL A 128 13.70 -5.69 -8.45
N PRO A 129 14.54 -6.10 -7.49
CA PRO A 129 14.30 -7.29 -6.71
C PRO A 129 12.99 -7.23 -5.93
N VAL A 130 12.08 -8.19 -6.17
CA VAL A 130 10.79 -8.27 -5.48
C VAL A 130 10.71 -9.48 -4.54
N ASP A 131 11.48 -10.51 -4.81
CA ASP A 131 11.49 -11.74 -4.04
C ASP A 131 12.78 -11.84 -3.23
N GLY A 132 12.66 -11.80 -1.90
CA GLY A 132 13.78 -11.85 -0.98
C GLY A 132 13.32 -12.28 0.41
N SER A 133 14.27 -12.71 1.22
CA SER A 133 14.03 -13.00 2.64
C SER A 133 13.83 -11.70 3.43
N PRO A 134 13.31 -11.77 4.66
CA PRO A 134 13.31 -10.61 5.57
C PRO A 134 14.68 -9.97 5.73
N SER A 135 15.75 -10.77 5.82
CA SER A 135 17.13 -10.28 5.92
C SER A 135 17.59 -9.49 4.70
N ASP A 136 17.22 -9.96 3.48
CA ASP A 136 17.53 -9.22 2.24
C ASP A 136 16.83 -7.87 2.20
N ALA A 137 15.57 -7.83 2.67
CA ALA A 137 14.81 -6.58 2.75
C ALA A 137 15.43 -5.61 3.77
N GLU A 138 15.88 -6.09 4.93
CA GLU A 138 16.58 -5.29 5.95
C GLU A 138 17.88 -4.71 5.41
N GLU A 139 18.67 -5.51 4.68
CA GLU A 139 19.89 -5.05 4.05
C GLU A 139 19.62 -3.95 3.03
N ARG A 140 18.64 -4.16 2.13
CA ARG A 140 18.27 -3.16 1.12
C ARG A 140 17.75 -1.86 1.74
N LEU A 141 16.88 -1.94 2.75
CA LEU A 141 16.43 -0.75 3.48
C LEU A 141 17.59 0.01 4.11
N THR A 142 18.56 -0.70 4.66
CA THR A 142 19.72 -0.10 5.32
C THR A 142 20.70 0.54 4.33
N ARG A 143 20.97 -0.13 3.20
CA ARG A 143 22.00 0.30 2.24
C ARG A 143 21.47 1.26 1.19
N GLN A 144 20.24 1.03 0.71
CA GLN A 144 19.66 1.72 -0.44
C GLN A 144 18.49 2.62 -0.07
N GLY A 145 17.93 2.47 1.13
CA GLY A 145 16.74 3.20 1.54
C GLY A 145 15.45 2.74 0.84
N PHE A 146 15.47 1.59 0.16
CA PHE A 146 14.28 1.03 -0.50
C PHE A 146 14.26 -0.49 -0.42
N ALA A 147 13.12 -1.06 -0.06
CA ALA A 147 12.83 -2.47 -0.29
C ALA A 147 11.36 -2.68 -0.65
N PHE A 148 11.13 -3.62 -1.55
CA PHE A 148 9.80 -4.14 -1.81
C PHE A 148 9.53 -5.33 -0.88
N LEU A 149 8.47 -5.22 -0.08
CA LEU A 149 8.06 -6.25 0.87
C LEU A 149 6.91 -7.06 0.25
N PHE A 150 7.28 -8.15 -0.41
CA PHE A 150 6.33 -9.00 -1.14
C PHE A 150 5.42 -9.75 -0.16
N ALA A 151 4.15 -9.40 -0.10
CA ALA A 151 3.20 -9.88 0.90
C ALA A 151 3.22 -11.40 1.14
N PRO A 152 3.29 -12.29 0.12
CA PRO A 152 3.35 -13.73 0.36
C PRO A 152 4.58 -14.20 1.14
N ARG A 153 5.71 -13.47 1.07
CA ARG A 153 6.94 -13.82 1.81
C ARG A 153 6.87 -13.44 3.28
N PHE A 154 6.16 -12.35 3.58
CA PHE A 154 6.09 -11.82 4.93
C PHE A 154 4.87 -12.30 5.71
N HIS A 155 3.81 -12.74 5.02
CA HIS A 155 2.54 -13.12 5.64
C HIS A 155 2.16 -14.59 5.37
N PRO A 156 2.93 -15.57 5.89
CA PRO A 156 2.63 -16.99 5.67
C PRO A 156 1.24 -17.38 6.21
N ALA A 157 0.78 -16.71 7.26
CA ALA A 157 -0.55 -16.90 7.84
C ALA A 157 -1.71 -16.64 6.86
N MET A 158 -1.50 -15.80 5.83
CA MET A 158 -2.51 -15.55 4.80
C MET A 158 -2.86 -16.80 3.99
N ALA A 159 -1.97 -17.79 3.91
CA ALA A 159 -2.21 -19.05 3.21
C ALA A 159 -3.41 -19.82 3.80
N HIS A 160 -3.69 -19.67 5.10
CA HIS A 160 -4.83 -20.33 5.75
C HIS A 160 -6.18 -19.73 5.34
N VAL A 161 -6.22 -18.45 4.96
CA VAL A 161 -7.45 -17.73 4.61
C VAL A 161 -7.65 -17.62 3.10
N ALA A 162 -6.57 -17.66 2.33
CA ALA A 162 -6.60 -17.45 0.88
C ALA A 162 -7.55 -18.42 0.12
N PRO A 163 -7.64 -19.74 0.43
CA PRO A 163 -8.59 -20.62 -0.24
C PRO A 163 -10.04 -20.20 0.00
N VAL A 164 -10.38 -19.82 1.23
CA VAL A 164 -11.72 -19.36 1.60
C VAL A 164 -12.09 -18.07 0.88
N ARG A 165 -11.18 -17.10 0.84
CA ARG A 165 -11.38 -15.83 0.12
C ARG A 165 -11.64 -16.06 -1.36
N ARG A 166 -10.86 -16.96 -2.00
CA ARG A 166 -11.08 -17.32 -3.42
C ARG A 166 -12.43 -17.96 -3.64
N ALA A 167 -12.84 -18.87 -2.75
CA ALA A 167 -14.13 -19.56 -2.86
C ALA A 167 -15.33 -18.61 -2.65
N LEU A 168 -15.19 -17.63 -1.75
CA LEU A 168 -16.22 -16.61 -1.53
C LEU A 168 -16.40 -15.68 -2.75
N GLY A 169 -15.33 -15.38 -3.49
CA GLY A 169 -15.39 -14.52 -4.67
C GLY A 169 -15.93 -13.09 -4.39
N ALA A 170 -15.95 -12.67 -3.13
CA ALA A 170 -16.50 -11.40 -2.67
C ALA A 170 -15.48 -10.61 -1.84
N ARG A 171 -15.70 -9.30 -1.74
CA ARG A 171 -14.89 -8.43 -0.86
C ARG A 171 -15.20 -8.75 0.61
N THR A 172 -14.17 -8.74 1.44
CA THR A 172 -14.22 -9.00 2.88
C THR A 172 -13.26 -8.03 3.58
N ALA A 173 -13.23 -8.03 4.91
CA ALA A 173 -12.25 -7.30 5.71
C ALA A 173 -10.81 -7.41 5.18
N PHE A 174 -10.43 -8.57 4.64
CA PHE A 174 -9.09 -8.80 4.09
C PHE A 174 -8.72 -7.96 2.86
N ASN A 175 -9.68 -7.33 2.21
CA ASN A 175 -9.41 -6.38 1.14
C ASN A 175 -8.91 -5.02 1.67
N LEU A 176 -9.19 -4.72 2.92
CA LEU A 176 -8.76 -3.49 3.60
C LEU A 176 -7.52 -3.69 4.49
N LEU A 177 -7.17 -4.96 4.82
CA LEU A 177 -6.09 -5.25 5.75
C LEU A 177 -4.68 -5.00 5.17
N GLY A 178 -4.50 -5.12 3.84
CA GLY A 178 -3.16 -5.03 3.22
C GLY A 178 -2.31 -3.87 3.73
N PRO A 179 -2.77 -2.62 3.65
CA PRO A 179 -2.04 -1.45 4.12
C PRO A 179 -1.81 -1.41 5.64
N LEU A 180 -2.59 -2.18 6.42
CA LEU A 180 -2.45 -2.26 7.87
C LEU A 180 -1.38 -3.26 8.32
N LEU A 181 -0.75 -4.00 7.40
CA LEU A 181 0.08 -5.16 7.71
C LEU A 181 1.55 -5.01 7.30
N ASN A 182 2.04 -3.79 7.07
CA ASN A 182 3.44 -3.62 6.66
C ASN A 182 4.40 -4.28 7.67
N PRO A 183 5.22 -5.26 7.23
CA PRO A 183 6.07 -6.04 8.13
C PRO A 183 7.26 -5.26 8.71
N ALA A 184 7.64 -4.12 8.09
CA ALA A 184 8.72 -3.26 8.58
C ALA A 184 8.30 -2.40 9.79
N GLY A 185 7.05 -2.50 10.26
CA GLY A 185 6.58 -1.73 11.39
C GLY A 185 6.60 -0.22 11.16
N VAL A 186 6.38 0.21 9.91
CA VAL A 186 6.33 1.62 9.55
C VAL A 186 5.25 2.36 10.35
N ARG A 187 5.57 3.57 10.76
CA ARG A 187 4.68 4.44 11.52
C ARG A 187 4.12 5.58 10.69
N ARG A 188 4.56 5.70 9.44
CA ARG A 188 4.19 6.76 8.51
C ARG A 188 3.83 6.17 7.15
N GLN A 189 2.66 6.53 6.61
CA GLN A 189 2.23 5.95 5.34
C GLN A 189 1.21 6.79 4.56
N VAL A 190 1.18 6.63 3.24
CA VAL A 190 0.08 7.06 2.38
C VAL A 190 -0.70 5.81 1.97
N VAL A 191 -2.00 5.81 2.22
CA VAL A 191 -2.86 4.66 1.93
C VAL A 191 -3.97 5.06 0.97
N GLY A 192 -3.93 4.52 -0.23
CA GLY A 192 -5.02 4.64 -1.18
C GLY A 192 -6.15 3.64 -0.89
N VAL A 193 -7.41 4.11 -0.96
CA VAL A 193 -8.58 3.27 -0.73
C VAL A 193 -9.64 3.55 -1.80
N PHE A 194 -10.20 2.50 -2.39
CA PHE A 194 -11.13 2.59 -3.51
C PHE A 194 -12.55 3.10 -3.17
N SER A 195 -12.88 3.32 -1.89
CA SER A 195 -14.20 3.82 -1.46
C SER A 195 -14.07 4.76 -0.28
N LYS A 196 -15.00 5.70 -0.17
CA LYS A 196 -15.05 6.67 0.93
C LYS A 196 -15.28 6.00 2.29
N GLU A 197 -16.17 5.03 2.32
CA GLU A 197 -16.49 4.25 3.53
C GLU A 197 -15.28 3.42 3.98
N GLY A 198 -14.60 2.77 3.02
CA GLY A 198 -13.35 2.05 3.27
C GLY A 198 -12.24 2.95 3.78
N ALA A 199 -12.14 4.19 3.26
CA ALA A 199 -11.14 5.15 3.73
C ALA A 199 -11.34 5.52 5.20
N VAL A 200 -12.58 5.73 5.63
CA VAL A 200 -12.90 5.98 7.06
C VAL A 200 -12.51 4.78 7.92
N LEU A 201 -12.91 3.56 7.51
CA LEU A 201 -12.59 2.34 8.26
C LEU A 201 -11.08 2.12 8.40
N VAL A 202 -10.33 2.31 7.32
CA VAL A 202 -8.87 2.15 7.31
C VAL A 202 -8.20 3.22 8.17
N ALA A 203 -8.65 4.47 8.07
CA ALA A 203 -8.10 5.57 8.87
C ALA A 203 -8.31 5.34 10.37
N ASP A 204 -9.54 5.02 10.78
CA ASP A 204 -9.87 4.78 12.18
C ASP A 204 -9.12 3.53 12.72
N ALA A 205 -8.95 2.47 11.89
CA ALA A 205 -8.15 1.30 12.26
C ALA A 205 -6.67 1.63 12.39
N LEU A 206 -6.09 2.47 11.52
CA LEU A 206 -4.70 2.93 11.62
C LEU A 206 -4.47 3.75 12.89
N ALA A 207 -5.39 4.65 13.22
CA ALA A 207 -5.33 5.43 14.46
C ALA A 207 -5.36 4.50 15.68
N ALA A 208 -6.26 3.51 15.70
CA ALA A 208 -6.34 2.51 16.77
C ALA A 208 -5.07 1.65 16.88
N LEU A 209 -4.36 1.41 15.77
CA LEU A 209 -3.08 0.70 15.72
C LEU A 209 -1.87 1.59 16.07
N GLY A 210 -2.07 2.87 16.38
CA GLY A 210 -1.03 3.78 16.84
C GLY A 210 -0.11 4.28 15.74
N VAL A 211 -0.60 4.47 14.51
CA VAL A 211 0.17 5.11 13.45
C VAL A 211 0.54 6.54 13.88
N GLU A 212 1.78 6.96 13.56
CA GLU A 212 2.25 8.32 13.90
C GLU A 212 1.67 9.35 12.93
N ARG A 213 1.76 9.06 11.64
CA ARG A 213 1.17 9.88 10.58
C ARG A 213 0.72 9.04 9.39
N ALA A 214 -0.50 9.27 8.93
CA ALA A 214 -0.98 8.64 7.72
C ALA A 214 -1.92 9.58 6.95
N LEU A 215 -1.79 9.57 5.62
CA LEU A 215 -2.76 10.14 4.71
C LEU A 215 -3.54 9.00 4.06
N VAL A 216 -4.80 8.85 4.42
CA VAL A 216 -5.70 7.91 3.74
C VAL A 216 -6.44 8.67 2.66
N VAL A 217 -6.23 8.27 1.41
CA VAL A 217 -6.71 9.01 0.24
C VAL A 217 -7.72 8.20 -0.58
N PHE A 218 -8.72 8.90 -1.09
CA PHE A 218 -9.72 8.40 -2.00
C PHE A 218 -9.95 9.42 -3.10
N GLY A 219 -9.59 9.08 -4.34
CA GLY A 219 -9.77 9.93 -5.51
C GLY A 219 -11.20 9.88 -6.05
N GLU A 220 -11.72 11.03 -6.48
CA GLU A 220 -13.04 11.13 -7.10
C GLU A 220 -13.15 10.16 -8.28
N GLY A 221 -14.28 9.44 -8.38
CA GLY A 221 -14.46 8.37 -9.36
C GLY A 221 -14.07 6.98 -8.88
N GLY A 222 -13.63 6.81 -7.62
CA GLY A 222 -13.30 5.51 -7.03
C GLY A 222 -11.85 5.09 -7.23
N TYR A 223 -10.94 6.03 -7.37
CA TYR A 223 -9.50 5.77 -7.44
C TYR A 223 -8.90 5.63 -6.04
N ASP A 224 -8.05 4.65 -5.85
CA ASP A 224 -7.27 4.47 -4.62
C ASP A 224 -5.94 5.25 -4.64
N GLU A 225 -5.92 6.40 -5.29
CA GLU A 225 -4.75 7.28 -5.47
C GLU A 225 -5.19 8.75 -5.55
N ALA A 226 -4.24 9.67 -5.39
CA ALA A 226 -4.50 11.08 -5.65
C ALA A 226 -4.62 11.33 -7.16
N VAL A 227 -5.77 11.87 -7.56
CA VAL A 227 -6.10 12.17 -8.95
C VAL A 227 -6.09 13.68 -9.21
N LEU A 228 -5.83 14.09 -10.46
CA LEU A 228 -5.81 15.50 -10.87
C LEU A 228 -7.03 15.89 -11.73
N HIS A 229 -7.94 14.95 -12.02
CA HIS A 229 -9.16 15.20 -12.79
C HIS A 229 -10.41 15.38 -11.91
N GLY A 230 -10.22 15.41 -10.59
CA GLY A 230 -11.29 15.53 -9.61
C GLY A 230 -10.74 15.88 -8.23
N ARG A 231 -11.58 15.71 -7.23
CA ARG A 231 -11.20 15.90 -5.82
C ARG A 231 -10.55 14.66 -5.26
N VAL A 232 -9.59 14.87 -4.38
CA VAL A 232 -9.03 13.83 -3.53
C VAL A 232 -9.55 14.05 -2.11
N HIS A 233 -10.29 13.08 -1.59
CA HIS A 233 -10.69 13.07 -0.19
C HIS A 233 -9.50 12.58 0.63
N VAL A 234 -9.13 13.32 1.65
CA VAL A 234 -8.01 13.01 2.53
C VAL A 234 -8.52 12.88 3.96
N ILE A 235 -8.13 11.80 4.61
CA ILE A 235 -8.22 11.65 6.05
C ILE A 235 -6.77 11.64 6.54
N ASP A 236 -6.39 12.68 7.24
CA ASP A 236 -5.04 12.90 7.77
C ASP A 236 -5.02 12.53 9.25
N ILE A 237 -4.15 11.63 9.61
CA ILE A 237 -3.91 11.17 10.97
C ILE A 237 -2.53 11.67 11.36
N GLU A 238 -2.42 12.46 12.43
CA GLU A 238 -1.16 12.97 12.96
C GLU A 238 -1.20 12.98 14.48
N GLY A 239 -0.32 12.19 15.12
CA GLY A 239 -0.21 12.13 16.58
C GLY A 239 -1.50 11.69 17.31
N GLY A 240 -2.40 11.00 16.62
CA GLY A 240 -3.71 10.58 17.14
C GLY A 240 -4.87 11.50 16.76
N ASP A 241 -4.60 12.71 16.29
CA ASP A 241 -5.61 13.61 15.76
C ASP A 241 -6.02 13.19 14.34
N ILE A 242 -7.31 13.32 14.04
CA ILE A 242 -7.86 12.98 12.70
C ILE A 242 -8.53 14.21 12.11
N SER A 243 -8.01 14.67 11.00
CA SER A 243 -8.62 15.72 10.19
C SER A 243 -9.10 15.20 8.83
N ARG A 244 -10.08 15.88 8.23
CA ARG A 244 -10.67 15.50 6.95
C ARG A 244 -10.79 16.71 6.07
N TYR A 245 -10.24 16.64 4.88
CA TYR A 245 -10.27 17.71 3.90
C TYR A 245 -10.26 17.18 2.47
N HIS A 246 -10.30 18.09 1.51
CA HIS A 246 -10.23 17.74 0.10
C HIS A 246 -9.06 18.49 -0.53
N LEU A 247 -8.40 17.82 -1.46
CA LEU A 247 -7.37 18.42 -2.31
C LEU A 247 -7.87 18.40 -3.75
N GLY A 248 -7.47 19.43 -4.49
CA GLY A 248 -7.61 19.50 -5.94
C GLY A 248 -6.26 19.81 -6.60
N PRO A 249 -6.20 19.87 -7.93
CA PRO A 249 -4.96 20.17 -8.66
C PRO A 249 -4.24 21.43 -8.21
N SER A 250 -4.99 22.48 -7.85
CA SER A 250 -4.45 23.76 -7.38
C SER A 250 -3.67 23.66 -6.07
N ASP A 251 -4.04 22.72 -5.18
CA ASP A 251 -3.35 22.52 -3.90
C ASP A 251 -1.95 21.93 -4.13
N PHE A 252 -1.82 21.12 -5.16
CA PHE A 252 -0.54 20.61 -5.65
C PHE A 252 0.25 21.61 -6.51
N GLY A 253 -0.35 22.74 -6.89
CA GLY A 253 0.23 23.68 -7.86
C GLY A 253 0.27 23.14 -9.30
N LEU A 254 -0.57 22.15 -9.60
CA LEU A 254 -0.64 21.47 -10.88
C LEU A 254 -1.89 21.86 -11.68
N PRO A 255 -1.87 21.75 -13.02
CA PRO A 255 -3.06 21.91 -13.82
C PRO A 255 -4.01 20.73 -13.62
N PRO A 256 -5.32 20.90 -13.90
CA PRO A 256 -6.26 19.79 -13.98
C PRO A 256 -5.78 18.73 -14.97
N GLY A 257 -5.87 17.46 -14.58
CA GLY A 257 -5.59 16.30 -15.42
C GLY A 257 -6.86 15.72 -16.03
N ARG A 258 -6.70 14.58 -16.71
CA ARG A 258 -7.79 13.80 -17.28
C ARG A 258 -7.66 12.35 -16.81
N PRO A 259 -8.77 11.57 -16.74
CA PRO A 259 -8.70 10.15 -16.39
C PRO A 259 -7.73 9.36 -17.29
N GLU A 260 -7.68 9.68 -18.58
CA GLU A 260 -6.81 9.03 -19.56
C GLU A 260 -5.32 9.24 -19.28
N ASP A 261 -4.96 10.32 -18.58
CA ASP A 261 -3.58 10.61 -18.21
C ASP A 261 -3.03 9.56 -17.21
N LEU A 262 -3.90 8.80 -16.55
CA LEU A 262 -3.53 7.76 -15.59
C LEU A 262 -3.48 6.36 -16.20
N ALA A 263 -3.77 6.21 -17.48
CA ALA A 263 -3.86 4.91 -18.12
C ALA A 263 -2.56 4.13 -17.99
N GLY A 264 -2.68 2.90 -17.53
CA GLY A 264 -1.62 1.90 -17.51
C GLY A 264 -1.94 0.74 -18.45
N GLY A 265 -1.04 -0.21 -18.49
CA GLY A 265 -1.17 -1.43 -19.28
C GLY A 265 -0.71 -2.66 -18.53
N GLY A 266 -0.17 -3.63 -19.25
CA GLY A 266 0.51 -4.78 -18.69
C GLY A 266 1.85 -4.39 -18.03
N SER A 267 2.52 -5.36 -17.40
CA SER A 267 3.78 -5.10 -16.70
C SER A 267 4.88 -4.58 -17.62
N GLU A 268 4.90 -5.00 -18.87
CA GLU A 268 5.87 -4.54 -19.88
C GLU A 268 5.65 -3.07 -20.25
N GLU A 269 4.41 -2.71 -20.54
CA GLU A 269 4.04 -1.34 -20.88
C GLU A 269 4.27 -0.38 -19.69
N ASN A 270 3.90 -0.81 -18.48
CA ASN A 270 4.11 0.00 -17.28
C ASN A 270 5.59 0.16 -16.94
N ALA A 271 6.43 -0.86 -17.19
CA ALA A 271 7.88 -0.73 -17.00
C ALA A 271 8.50 0.24 -18.02
N ALA A 272 8.06 0.21 -19.27
CA ALA A 272 8.48 1.17 -20.28
C ALA A 272 8.07 2.61 -19.93
N LEU A 273 6.81 2.81 -19.47
CA LEU A 273 6.34 4.11 -18.99
C LEU A 273 7.13 4.61 -17.79
N LEU A 274 7.50 3.71 -16.85
CA LEU A 274 8.34 4.06 -15.71
C LEU A 274 9.71 4.57 -16.14
N ASP A 275 10.35 3.88 -17.08
CA ASP A 275 11.64 4.29 -17.63
C ASP A 275 11.55 5.66 -18.34
N GLU A 276 10.52 5.86 -19.17
CA GLU A 276 10.29 7.14 -19.85
C GLU A 276 10.06 8.29 -18.85
N LEU A 277 9.25 8.06 -17.80
CA LEU A 277 9.02 9.06 -16.75
C LEU A 277 10.32 9.46 -16.05
N PHE A 278 11.16 8.48 -15.73
CA PHE A 278 12.44 8.70 -15.02
C PHE A 278 13.56 9.23 -15.92
N GLU A 279 13.35 9.20 -17.23
CA GLU A 279 14.15 9.92 -18.22
C GLU A 279 13.63 11.35 -18.51
N GLY A 280 12.56 11.77 -17.85
CA GLY A 280 11.92 13.07 -18.06
C GLY A 280 11.12 13.18 -19.36
N ARG A 281 10.87 12.08 -20.07
CA ARG A 281 10.24 12.04 -21.40
C ARG A 281 8.78 11.57 -21.41
N GLY A 282 8.32 10.88 -20.37
CA GLY A 282 6.97 10.31 -20.31
C GLY A 282 5.83 11.32 -20.40
N PRO A 283 4.57 10.86 -20.55
CA PRO A 283 3.40 11.72 -20.67
C PRO A 283 3.31 12.71 -19.52
N ARG A 284 3.11 14.00 -19.84
CA ARG A 284 3.10 15.07 -18.82
C ARG A 284 2.03 14.87 -17.77
N GLY A 285 0.83 14.46 -18.17
CA GLY A 285 -0.28 14.22 -17.23
C GLY A 285 0.06 13.10 -16.23
N LEU A 286 0.67 12.01 -16.71
CA LEU A 286 1.11 10.91 -15.87
C LEU A 286 2.25 11.35 -14.91
N ARG A 287 3.22 12.13 -15.39
CA ARG A 287 4.28 12.68 -14.55
C ARG A 287 3.72 13.57 -13.43
N HIS A 288 2.74 14.43 -13.74
CA HIS A 288 2.06 15.25 -12.74
C HIS A 288 1.32 14.37 -11.70
N ALA A 289 0.65 13.29 -12.12
CA ALA A 289 -0.03 12.37 -11.21
C ALA A 289 0.96 11.65 -10.28
N VAL A 290 2.10 11.18 -10.81
CA VAL A 290 3.18 10.61 -9.99
C VAL A 290 3.72 11.64 -9.01
N ALA A 291 3.95 12.90 -9.46
CA ALA A 291 4.44 13.96 -8.59
C ALA A 291 3.46 14.31 -7.47
N ALA A 292 2.15 14.34 -7.74
CA ALA A 292 1.13 14.58 -6.71
C ALA A 292 1.12 13.48 -5.65
N ASN A 293 1.18 12.21 -6.06
CA ASN A 293 1.25 11.08 -5.11
C ASN A 293 2.58 11.04 -4.34
N ALA A 294 3.69 11.38 -4.99
CA ALA A 294 4.99 11.54 -4.33
C ALA A 294 4.98 12.69 -3.31
N ALA A 295 4.31 13.81 -3.62
CA ALA A 295 4.19 14.95 -2.70
C ALA A 295 3.47 14.58 -1.41
N LEU A 296 2.41 13.75 -1.46
CA LEU A 296 1.74 13.22 -0.27
C LEU A 296 2.72 12.38 0.57
N ALA A 297 3.51 11.52 -0.06
CA ALA A 297 4.48 10.69 0.63
C ALA A 297 5.65 11.51 1.22
N LEU A 298 6.11 12.55 0.52
CA LEU A 298 7.12 13.48 1.03
C LEU A 298 6.59 14.29 2.22
N SER A 299 5.32 14.69 2.20
CA SER A 299 4.67 15.35 3.35
C SER A 299 4.60 14.43 4.57
N VAL A 300 4.14 13.19 4.40
CA VAL A 300 4.07 12.18 5.48
C VAL A 300 5.45 11.88 6.07
N SER A 301 6.49 11.85 5.23
CA SER A 301 7.86 11.63 5.69
C SER A 301 8.48 12.84 6.41
N GLY A 302 7.86 14.00 6.34
CA GLY A 302 8.42 15.27 6.83
C GLY A 302 9.50 15.87 5.91
N LYS A 303 9.69 15.33 4.70
CA LYS A 303 10.69 15.82 3.74
C LYS A 303 10.24 17.09 3.02
N ALA A 304 8.93 17.31 2.87
CA ALA A 304 8.33 18.53 2.33
C ALA A 304 7.30 19.06 3.32
N GLY A 305 7.34 20.37 3.59
CA GLY A 305 6.39 21.06 4.47
C GLY A 305 5.06 21.34 3.78
N GLU A 306 5.10 21.56 2.46
CA GLU A 306 3.94 21.88 1.63
C GLU A 306 3.86 20.94 0.41
N LEU A 307 2.63 20.65 -0.06
CA LEU A 307 2.44 19.77 -1.22
C LEU A 307 3.09 20.31 -2.49
N ARG A 308 3.07 21.62 -2.70
CA ARG A 308 3.72 22.26 -3.87
C ARG A 308 5.23 22.08 -3.87
N GLU A 309 5.84 22.19 -2.69
CA GLU A 309 7.26 21.87 -2.52
C GLU A 309 7.53 20.41 -2.87
N GLY A 310 6.71 19.48 -2.34
CA GLY A 310 6.79 18.07 -2.64
C GLY A 310 6.67 17.76 -4.12
N VAL A 311 5.76 18.41 -4.84
CA VAL A 311 5.62 18.30 -6.30
C VAL A 311 6.89 18.75 -7.00
N GLY A 312 7.43 19.93 -6.62
CA GLY A 312 8.68 20.45 -7.22
C GLY A 312 9.85 19.48 -7.04
N LEU A 313 10.02 18.92 -5.84
CA LEU A 313 11.04 17.93 -5.55
C LEU A 313 10.86 16.65 -6.39
N ALA A 314 9.62 16.18 -6.53
CA ALA A 314 9.31 14.97 -7.31
C ALA A 314 9.54 15.19 -8.81
N GLU A 315 9.11 16.32 -9.37
CA GLU A 315 9.35 16.64 -10.79
C GLU A 315 10.85 16.80 -11.07
N ASP A 316 11.60 17.47 -10.20
CA ASP A 316 13.05 17.58 -10.31
C ASP A 316 13.70 16.19 -10.29
N ALA A 317 13.32 15.32 -9.37
CA ALA A 317 13.87 13.97 -9.29
C ALA A 317 13.67 13.18 -10.58
N MET A 318 12.49 13.30 -11.22
CA MET A 318 12.18 12.63 -12.48
C MET A 318 12.94 13.24 -13.68
N THR A 319 13.04 14.57 -13.74
CA THR A 319 13.58 15.28 -14.90
C THR A 319 15.10 15.47 -14.87
N SER A 320 15.73 15.53 -13.68
CA SER A 320 17.19 15.63 -13.51
C SER A 320 17.92 14.29 -13.68
N GLY A 321 17.18 13.19 -13.87
CA GLY A 321 17.71 11.84 -13.93
C GLY A 321 18.06 11.25 -12.56
N ARG A 322 17.69 11.88 -11.44
CA ARG A 322 17.91 11.35 -10.09
C ARG A 322 17.14 10.04 -9.87
N ALA A 323 15.84 10.03 -10.17
CA ALA A 323 14.99 8.85 -10.07
C ALA A 323 15.49 7.71 -10.97
N ARG A 324 15.97 8.04 -12.18
CA ARG A 324 16.58 7.08 -13.10
C ARG A 324 17.82 6.41 -12.49
N ARG A 325 18.80 7.21 -12.04
CA ARG A 325 20.02 6.67 -11.40
C ARG A 325 19.70 5.81 -10.20
N PHE A 326 18.70 6.19 -9.42
CA PHE A 326 18.24 5.38 -8.29
C PHE A 326 17.67 4.03 -8.74
N LEU A 327 16.79 4.02 -9.73
CA LEU A 327 16.25 2.79 -10.31
C LEU A 327 17.35 1.89 -10.86
N GLU A 328 18.34 2.45 -11.56
CA GLU A 328 19.50 1.72 -12.07
C GLU A 328 20.34 1.09 -10.94
N SER A 329 20.47 1.78 -9.79
CA SER A 329 21.17 1.23 -8.62
C SER A 329 20.43 0.03 -8.01
N LEU A 330 19.11 0.04 -8.00
CA LEU A 330 18.30 -1.10 -7.54
C LEU A 330 18.42 -2.31 -8.48
N ARG A 331 18.47 -2.07 -9.79
CA ARG A 331 18.69 -3.11 -10.83
C ARG A 331 20.06 -3.78 -10.69
N ALA A 332 21.08 -2.99 -10.41
CA ALA A 332 22.46 -3.49 -10.28
C ALA A 332 22.63 -4.44 -9.07
N ASP A 333 21.90 -4.20 -7.99
CA ASP A 333 21.92 -5.04 -6.80
C ASP A 333 21.38 -6.45 -7.07
N ASP A 334 20.30 -6.59 -7.84
CA ASP A 334 19.76 -7.89 -8.26
C ASP A 334 20.79 -8.70 -9.08
N MET A 335 21.54 -8.04 -9.97
CA MET A 335 22.59 -8.69 -10.74
C MET A 335 23.78 -9.15 -9.89
N GLY A 336 24.10 -8.42 -8.80
CA GLY A 336 25.14 -8.79 -7.84
C GLY A 336 24.76 -10.03 -7.02
N VAL A 337 23.55 -10.08 -6.53
CA VAL A 337 23.02 -11.22 -5.74
C VAL A 337 22.91 -12.49 -6.59
N ARG A 338 22.42 -12.39 -7.82
CA ARG A 338 22.33 -13.55 -8.74
C ARG A 338 23.71 -14.11 -9.10
N ARG A 339 24.75 -13.27 -9.25
CA ARG A 339 26.14 -13.74 -9.50
C ARG A 339 26.75 -14.43 -8.31
N ALA A 340 26.46 -13.96 -7.09
CA ALA A 340 26.98 -14.57 -5.84
C ALA A 340 26.30 -15.93 -5.53
N GLN A 341 25.09 -16.20 -6.03
CA GLN A 341 24.38 -17.46 -5.84
C GLN A 341 24.77 -18.55 -6.88
N VAL A 342 25.46 -18.17 -7.95
CA VAL A 342 25.90 -19.07 -9.05
C VAL A 342 27.39 -19.41 -8.94
N SER A 343 28.13 -18.76 -8.05
CA SER A 343 29.53 -19.03 -7.70
C SER A 343 29.64 -19.86 -6.42
#